data_867bc17bebe43426449a5a7852bb8443
#
_entry.id   867bc17bebe43426449a5a7852bb8443
#
_cell.length_a   1.000
_cell.length_b   1.000
_cell.length_c   1.000
_cell.angle_alpha   90.00
_cell.angle_beta   90.00
_cell.angle_gamma   90.00
#
_symmetry.space_group_name_H-M   'P 1'
#
loop_
_entity.id
_entity.type
_entity.pdbx_description
1 polymer ?
#
loop_
_entity_poly.entity_id
_entity_poly.type
_entity_poly.pdbx_seq_one_letter_code
_entity_poly.pdbx_strand_id
1 'polypeptide(L)'
;MKSNILLFFILISFKVFSQKVFSVDYSSQADINVFVTEYESQSDLKVFKLDYHSQAKGNNGLWFFVRYQSQADKKVFFVDYESQSDLKIFFVKYKSQAGWRKKKKMYLLFR
;
A
#
# COMPACT_ATOMS: atom_id res chain seq x y z
N MET A 1 21.93 -5.72 34.07
CA MET A 1 22.41 -6.52 32.94
C MET A 1 21.31 -7.20 32.18
N LYS A 2 20.45 -7.95 32.85
CA LYS A 2 19.33 -8.65 32.18
C LYS A 2 18.33 -7.68 31.57
N SER A 3 18.10 -6.53 32.17
CA SER A 3 17.18 -5.53 31.66
C SER A 3 17.63 -4.93 30.34
N ASN A 4 18.93 -4.83 30.08
CA ASN A 4 19.44 -4.29 28.84
C ASN A 4 19.10 -5.18 27.63
N ILE A 5 19.09 -6.48 27.85
CA ILE A 5 18.75 -7.44 26.80
C ILE A 5 17.26 -7.30 26.43
N LEU A 6 16.40 -7.13 27.43
CA LEU A 6 14.98 -6.95 27.19
C LEU A 6 14.68 -5.69 26.41
N LEU A 7 15.36 -4.59 26.74
CA LEU A 7 15.21 -3.33 26.02
C LEU A 7 15.61 -3.49 24.55
N PHE A 8 16.67 -4.23 24.29
CA PHE A 8 17.14 -4.46 22.94
C PHE A 8 16.09 -5.20 22.11
N PHE A 9 15.44 -6.24 22.66
CA PHE A 9 14.39 -6.96 21.97
C PHE A 9 13.19 -6.09 21.67
N ILE A 10 12.80 -5.22 22.60
CA ILE A 10 11.68 -4.30 22.40
C ILE A 10 11.96 -3.38 21.21
N LEU A 11 13.18 -2.87 21.09
CA LEU A 11 13.56 -1.98 19.98
C LEU A 11 13.51 -2.71 18.62
N ILE A 12 13.91 -3.98 18.59
CA ILE A 12 13.91 -4.76 17.36
C ILE A 12 12.49 -5.06 16.86
N SER A 13 11.52 -5.17 17.78
CA SER A 13 10.16 -5.52 17.40
C SER A 13 9.41 -4.40 16.69
N PHE A 14 9.94 -3.18 16.68
CA PHE A 14 9.32 -2.06 15.99
C PHE A 14 9.51 -2.19 14.48
N LYS A 15 8.38 -2.30 13.78
CA LYS A 15 8.36 -2.27 12.32
C LYS A 15 7.56 -1.07 11.86
N VAL A 16 8.13 -0.35 10.92
CA VAL A 16 7.43 0.76 10.26
C VAL A 16 6.92 0.24 8.92
N PHE A 17 5.59 0.21 8.77
CA PHE A 17 4.98 -0.12 7.49
C PHE A 17 5.03 1.09 6.59
N SER A 18 5.36 0.88 5.33
CA SER A 18 5.31 1.91 4.32
C SER A 18 4.72 1.33 3.05
N GLN A 19 4.21 2.21 2.18
CA GLN A 19 3.56 1.80 0.95
C GLN A 19 4.31 2.36 -0.24
N LYS A 20 5.50 1.81 -0.47
CA LYS A 20 6.24 2.04 -1.70
C LYS A 20 5.79 1.00 -2.70
N VAL A 21 5.22 1.47 -3.80
CA VAL A 21 4.51 0.65 -4.76
C VAL A 21 5.22 0.67 -6.10
N PHE A 22 5.41 -0.50 -6.69
CA PHE A 22 5.93 -0.63 -8.04
C PHE A 22 4.88 -1.25 -8.95
N SER A 23 4.62 -0.59 -10.09
CA SER A 23 3.68 -1.09 -11.09
C SER A 23 4.40 -2.06 -12.01
N VAL A 24 3.97 -3.32 -12.04
CA VAL A 24 4.55 -4.35 -12.91
C VAL A 24 3.75 -4.46 -14.21
N ASP A 25 4.39 -5.03 -15.24
CA ASP A 25 3.78 -5.13 -16.57
C ASP A 25 2.89 -6.37 -16.72
N TYR A 26 3.06 -7.37 -15.85
CA TYR A 26 2.33 -8.64 -15.95
C TYR A 26 1.79 -9.05 -14.59
N SER A 27 0.55 -9.57 -14.60
CA SER A 27 -0.11 -10.04 -13.38
C SER A 27 0.71 -11.09 -12.62
N SER A 28 1.44 -11.93 -13.35
CA SER A 28 2.26 -12.99 -12.73
C SER A 28 3.39 -12.44 -11.86
N GLN A 29 3.76 -11.18 -12.03
CA GLN A 29 4.83 -10.53 -11.27
C GLN A 29 4.30 -9.76 -10.07
N ALA A 30 2.99 -9.62 -9.94
CA ALA A 30 2.36 -8.75 -8.93
C ALA A 30 2.09 -9.48 -7.63
N ASP A 31 2.10 -8.72 -6.54
CA ASP A 31 1.59 -9.18 -5.26
C ASP A 31 0.05 -9.10 -5.24
N ILE A 32 -0.50 -8.07 -5.87
CA ILE A 32 -1.95 -7.89 -5.99
C ILE A 32 -2.31 -7.27 -7.34
N ASN A 33 -3.52 -7.60 -7.80
CA ASN A 33 -4.12 -6.98 -8.97
C ASN A 33 -5.03 -5.84 -8.50
N VAL A 34 -4.87 -4.66 -9.09
CA VAL A 34 -5.55 -3.45 -8.67
C VAL A 34 -6.38 -2.87 -9.81
N PHE A 35 -7.62 -2.54 -9.52
CA PHE A 35 -8.49 -1.82 -10.45
C PHE A 35 -8.70 -0.40 -9.97
N VAL A 36 -8.49 0.59 -10.84
CA VAL A 36 -8.75 1.99 -10.53
C VAL A 36 -10.17 2.32 -10.91
N THR A 37 -11.03 2.55 -9.90
CA THR A 37 -12.42 2.93 -10.15
C THR A 37 -12.55 4.44 -10.30
N GLU A 38 -13.54 4.86 -11.10
CA GLU A 38 -13.87 6.29 -11.27
C GLU A 38 -14.76 6.82 -10.15
N TYR A 39 -15.33 5.94 -9.34
CA TYR A 39 -16.29 6.30 -8.31
C TYR A 39 -15.78 5.93 -6.92
N GLU A 40 -15.69 6.93 -6.05
CA GLU A 40 -15.22 6.73 -4.68
C GLU A 40 -16.06 5.67 -3.95
N SER A 41 -17.37 5.68 -4.16
CA SER A 41 -18.30 4.76 -3.50
C SER A 41 -18.06 3.29 -3.83
N GLN A 42 -17.35 3.01 -4.92
CA GLN A 42 -17.05 1.63 -5.34
C GLN A 42 -15.67 1.17 -4.91
N SER A 43 -14.88 2.05 -4.30
CA SER A 43 -13.51 1.71 -3.94
C SER A 43 -13.44 0.94 -2.62
N ASP A 44 -12.39 0.14 -2.49
CA ASP A 44 -12.01 -0.51 -1.25
C ASP A 44 -11.07 0.40 -0.45
N LEU A 45 -10.21 1.12 -1.17
CA LEU A 45 -9.18 1.99 -0.60
C LEU A 45 -9.11 3.28 -1.41
N LYS A 46 -9.10 4.40 -0.71
CA LYS A 46 -8.84 5.72 -1.31
C LYS A 46 -7.35 6.00 -1.20
N VAL A 47 -6.72 6.25 -2.33
CA VAL A 47 -5.26 6.37 -2.45
C VAL A 47 -4.86 7.78 -2.80
N PHE A 48 -3.92 8.33 -2.06
CA PHE A 48 -3.25 9.57 -2.40
C PHE A 48 -1.83 9.27 -2.86
N LYS A 49 -1.47 9.77 -4.05
CA LYS A 49 -0.12 9.61 -4.60
C LYS A 49 0.81 10.61 -3.94
N LEU A 50 1.80 10.08 -3.23
CA LEU A 50 2.80 10.91 -2.56
C LEU A 50 3.87 11.37 -3.54
N ASP A 51 4.41 12.58 -3.30
CA ASP A 51 5.52 13.11 -4.08
C ASP A 51 6.88 12.65 -3.55
N TYR A 52 6.95 12.28 -2.26
CA TYR A 52 8.19 11.90 -1.60
C TYR A 52 8.04 10.60 -0.84
N HIS A 53 9.04 9.71 -0.98
CA HIS A 53 9.01 8.40 -0.31
C HIS A 53 8.99 8.51 1.22
N SER A 54 9.57 9.57 1.77
CA SER A 54 9.61 9.78 3.21
C SER A 54 8.21 9.94 3.84
N GLN A 55 7.20 10.25 3.03
CA GLN A 55 5.82 10.40 3.49
C GLN A 55 5.04 9.09 3.45
N ALA A 56 5.60 8.03 2.87
CA ALA A 56 4.93 6.74 2.72
C ALA A 56 4.96 5.97 4.05
N LYS A 57 3.96 6.21 4.88
CA LYS A 57 3.85 5.62 6.22
C LYS A 57 2.53 4.89 6.40
N GLY A 58 2.60 3.74 7.07
CA GLY A 58 1.43 2.99 7.44
C GLY A 58 0.71 2.34 6.26
N ASN A 59 -0.51 1.88 6.50
CA ASN A 59 -1.36 1.23 5.50
C ASN A 59 -2.69 1.99 5.41
N ASN A 60 -2.62 3.25 4.99
CA ASN A 60 -3.75 4.18 4.97
C ASN A 60 -4.02 4.77 3.60
N GLY A 61 -3.48 4.16 2.55
CA GLY A 61 -3.68 4.67 1.21
C GLY A 61 -2.69 5.76 0.79
N LEU A 62 -1.62 5.96 1.55
CA LEU A 62 -0.55 6.87 1.17
C LEU A 62 0.49 6.09 0.38
N TRP A 63 0.43 6.18 -0.93
CA TRP A 63 1.28 5.40 -1.83
C TRP A 63 2.32 6.28 -2.50
N PHE A 64 3.58 5.81 -2.47
CA PHE A 64 4.64 6.38 -3.27
C PHE A 64 5.05 5.38 -4.34
N PHE A 65 4.95 5.78 -5.61
CA PHE A 65 5.32 4.92 -6.73
C PHE A 65 6.82 5.01 -6.97
N VAL A 66 7.51 3.88 -6.79
CA VAL A 66 8.97 3.81 -6.99
C VAL A 66 9.30 3.46 -8.42
N ARG A 67 10.52 3.82 -8.84
CA ARG A 67 11.01 3.57 -10.19
C ARG A 67 11.55 2.16 -10.39
N TYR A 68 12.02 1.53 -9.31
CA TYR A 68 12.69 0.25 -9.38
C TYR A 68 11.98 -0.75 -8.47
N GLN A 69 11.79 -1.96 -9.01
CA GLN A 69 11.12 -3.03 -8.28
C GLN A 69 11.77 -3.34 -6.94
N SER A 70 13.11 -3.25 -6.87
CA SER A 70 13.86 -3.52 -5.64
C SER A 70 13.54 -2.58 -4.49
N GLN A 71 12.94 -1.43 -4.77
CA GLN A 71 12.58 -0.44 -3.76
C GLN A 71 11.15 -0.59 -3.25
N ALA A 72 10.38 -1.49 -3.84
CA ALA A 72 8.95 -1.59 -3.55
C ALA A 72 8.66 -2.44 -2.31
N ASP A 73 7.68 -2.00 -1.54
CA ASP A 73 7.06 -2.82 -0.50
C ASP A 73 6.00 -3.72 -1.12
N LYS A 74 5.33 -3.24 -2.17
CA LYS A 74 4.29 -3.98 -2.90
C LYS A 74 4.44 -3.79 -4.40
N LYS A 75 4.27 -4.89 -5.12
CA LYS A 75 4.21 -4.88 -6.57
C LYS A 75 2.76 -5.04 -6.98
N VAL A 76 2.26 -4.11 -7.78
CA VAL A 76 0.86 -4.10 -8.22
C VAL A 76 0.78 -4.23 -9.73
N PHE A 77 -0.24 -4.92 -10.20
CA PHE A 77 -0.60 -4.94 -11.60
C PHE A 77 -1.96 -4.27 -11.76
N PHE A 78 -2.02 -3.21 -12.57
CA PHE A 78 -3.26 -2.51 -12.84
C PHE A 78 -4.04 -3.26 -13.90
N VAL A 79 -5.22 -3.77 -13.52
CA VAL A 79 -6.10 -4.51 -14.43
C VAL A 79 -7.09 -3.58 -15.10
N ASP A 80 -7.55 -3.99 -16.30
CA ASP A 80 -8.51 -3.21 -17.08
C ASP A 80 -9.95 -3.43 -16.64
N TYR A 81 -10.22 -4.55 -15.99
CA TYR A 81 -11.58 -4.93 -15.59
C TYR A 81 -11.66 -5.20 -14.11
N GLU A 82 -12.71 -4.67 -13.48
CA GLU A 82 -12.98 -4.82 -12.07
C GLU A 82 -12.99 -6.29 -11.61
N SER A 83 -13.55 -7.16 -12.44
CA SER A 83 -13.66 -8.59 -12.12
C SER A 83 -12.32 -9.30 -11.94
N GLN A 84 -11.24 -8.71 -12.45
CA GLN A 84 -9.88 -9.27 -12.35
C GLN A 84 -9.11 -8.77 -11.14
N SER A 85 -9.69 -7.85 -10.37
CA SER A 85 -8.96 -7.18 -9.31
C SER A 85 -9.10 -7.87 -7.96
N ASP A 86 -8.04 -7.77 -7.16
CA ASP A 86 -8.06 -8.10 -5.74
C ASP A 86 -8.48 -6.89 -4.91
N LEU A 87 -8.14 -5.70 -5.39
CA LEU A 87 -8.34 -4.44 -4.68
C LEU A 87 -8.81 -3.37 -5.66
N LYS A 88 -9.87 -2.66 -5.29
CA LYS A 88 -10.36 -1.51 -6.05
C LYS A 88 -9.94 -0.24 -5.35
N ILE A 89 -9.25 0.65 -6.06
CA ILE A 89 -8.78 1.91 -5.50
C ILE A 89 -9.40 3.09 -6.22
N PHE A 90 -9.50 4.20 -5.48
CA PHE A 90 -9.90 5.49 -6.03
C PHE A 90 -8.83 6.52 -5.65
N PHE A 91 -8.27 7.21 -6.64
CA PHE A 91 -7.26 8.24 -6.38
C PHE A 91 -7.92 9.52 -5.90
N VAL A 92 -7.49 10.01 -4.73
CA VAL A 92 -7.98 11.26 -4.16
C VAL A 92 -7.01 12.39 -4.39
N LYS A 93 -7.51 13.63 -4.34
CA LYS A 93 -6.72 14.83 -4.61
C LYS A 93 -5.96 15.34 -3.40
N TYR A 94 -6.43 15.01 -2.20
CA TYR A 94 -5.87 15.52 -0.96
C TYR A 94 -5.48 14.38 -0.04
N LYS A 95 -4.33 14.52 0.62
CA LYS A 95 -3.80 13.52 1.53
C LYS A 95 -4.79 13.14 2.63
N SER A 96 -5.53 14.13 3.14
CA SER A 96 -6.52 13.91 4.20
C SER A 96 -7.68 13.01 3.79
N GLN A 97 -7.89 12.81 2.50
CA GLN A 97 -8.98 11.99 1.97
C GLN A 97 -8.61 10.51 1.83
N ALA A 98 -7.31 10.18 1.95
CA ALA A 98 -6.86 8.81 1.81
C ALA A 98 -7.34 7.93 2.96
N GLY A 99 -7.59 6.66 2.68
CA GLY A 99 -7.96 5.72 3.72
C GLY A 99 -8.81 4.57 3.22
N TRP A 100 -8.93 3.57 4.07
CA TRP A 100 -9.71 2.37 3.77
C TRP A 100 -11.20 2.65 3.86
N ARG A 101 -11.94 2.20 2.86
CA ARG A 101 -13.39 2.10 2.90
C ARG A 101 -13.82 0.71 3.34
N LYS A 102 -13.09 -0.33 2.91
CA LYS A 102 -13.35 -1.73 3.28
C LYS A 102 -12.17 -2.28 4.07
N LYS A 103 -12.21 -2.07 5.37
CA LYS A 103 -11.10 -2.45 6.26
C LYS A 103 -10.78 -3.94 6.24
N LYS A 104 -11.74 -4.78 5.90
CA LYS A 104 -11.51 -6.23 5.81
C LYS A 104 -10.48 -6.61 4.75
N LYS A 105 -10.17 -5.71 3.81
CA LYS A 105 -9.17 -5.96 2.78
C LYS A 105 -7.78 -5.42 3.11
N MET A 106 -7.60 -4.82 4.29
CA MET A 106 -6.31 -4.25 4.68
C MET A 106 -5.19 -5.28 4.67
N TYR A 107 -5.50 -6.55 4.93
CA TYR A 107 -4.50 -7.61 4.97
C TYR A 107 -3.75 -7.78 3.64
N LEU A 108 -4.35 -7.39 2.53
CA LEU A 108 -3.72 -7.50 1.22
C LEU A 108 -2.43 -6.67 1.11
N LEU A 109 -2.31 -5.62 1.91
CA LEU A 109 -1.19 -4.69 1.86
C LEU A 109 -0.30 -4.74 3.10
N PHE A 110 -0.54 -5.68 4.01
CA PHE A 110 0.23 -5.75 5.25
C PHE A 110 1.56 -6.48 5.13
N ARG A 111 1.82 -7.12 4.03
CA ARG A 111 3.06 -7.91 3.90
C ARG A 111 4.10 -7.27 3.05
#